data_96bdb188e465f7412aae27e8299259ca
#
_entry.id   96bdb188e465f7412aae27e8299259ca
#
_cell.length_a   1.000
_cell.length_b   1.000
_cell.length_c   1.000
_cell.angle_alpha   90.00
_cell.angle_beta   90.00
_cell.angle_gamma   90.00
#
_symmetry.space_group_name_H-M   'P 1'
#
loop_
_entity.id
_entity.type
_entity.pdbx_description
1 polymer ?
#
loop_
_entity_poly.entity_id
_entity_poly.type
_entity_poly.pdbx_seq_one_letter_code
_entity_poly.pdbx_strand_id
1 'polypeptide(L)'
;MGISARNRNRTDRRERYLKRGLRRVDGWLDKFSAQYISSPCAVQEAAGETGAVAEIGVHEGKLCILLARCTRAGESCLAIDVFEEQHLNIDHSGHGNKVKFLHNIQKWAPAADLKVVQKSSLEMLPKEIIDICGRVRLGSIDGGHTEDCTLNDLRLIEAVLTQHGVITLDDCFNQAWPGVSSATKYLLGREGRLRPFAISPNKLYLARPRLRPARCRGI
;
A
#
# COMPACT_ATOMS: atom_id res chain seq x y z
N MET A 1 24.78 6.26 -16.75
CA MET A 1 23.42 6.02 -17.31
C MET A 1 22.52 7.17 -16.95
N GLY A 2 22.07 7.97 -17.93
CA GLY A 2 21.24 9.13 -17.67
C GLY A 2 19.80 8.76 -17.34
N ILE A 3 19.26 9.29 -16.24
CA ILE A 3 17.85 9.13 -15.88
C ILE A 3 17.01 9.80 -16.97
N SER A 4 16.10 9.05 -17.59
CA SER A 4 15.17 9.55 -18.62
C SER A 4 14.41 10.80 -18.12
N ALA A 5 14.12 11.77 -19.01
CA ALA A 5 13.35 12.98 -18.68
C ALA A 5 11.97 12.67 -18.04
N ARG A 6 11.33 11.56 -18.43
CA ARG A 6 10.08 11.08 -17.81
C ARG A 6 10.26 10.65 -16.35
N ASN A 7 11.40 10.04 -16.00
CA ASN A 7 11.72 9.63 -14.63
C ASN A 7 12.03 10.83 -13.74
N ARG A 8 12.76 11.83 -14.25
CA ARG A 8 12.98 13.10 -13.53
C ARG A 8 11.67 13.80 -13.18
N ASN A 9 10.74 13.94 -14.11
CA ASN A 9 9.46 14.59 -13.87
C ASN A 9 8.60 13.85 -12.81
N ARG A 10 8.67 12.52 -12.71
CA ARG A 10 7.97 11.75 -11.68
C ARG A 10 8.60 11.90 -10.30
N THR A 11 9.91 11.83 -10.21
CA THR A 11 10.65 12.08 -8.98
C THR A 11 10.32 13.48 -8.45
N ASP A 12 10.35 14.51 -9.30
CA ASP A 12 10.00 15.89 -8.95
C ASP A 12 8.55 16.01 -8.42
N ARG A 13 7.61 15.27 -9.01
CA ARG A 13 6.20 15.28 -8.57
C ARG A 13 6.01 14.59 -7.21
N ARG A 14 6.69 13.47 -6.94
CA ARG A 14 6.71 12.82 -5.64
C ARG A 14 7.33 13.73 -4.59
N GLU A 15 8.49 14.28 -4.88
CA GLU A 15 9.16 15.22 -3.97
C GLU A 15 8.32 16.47 -3.67
N ARG A 16 7.63 17.02 -4.67
CA ARG A 16 6.72 18.16 -4.47
C ARG A 16 5.61 17.81 -3.48
N TYR A 17 5.03 16.61 -3.59
CA TYR A 17 4.01 16.16 -2.64
C TYR A 17 4.60 15.98 -1.24
N LEU A 18 5.73 15.29 -1.10
CA LEU A 18 6.43 15.10 0.18
C LEU A 18 6.80 16.42 0.86
N LYS A 19 7.22 17.42 0.09
CA LYS A 19 7.62 18.73 0.61
C LYS A 19 6.45 19.65 0.96
N ARG A 20 5.34 19.59 0.22
CA ARG A 20 4.26 20.58 0.29
C ARG A 20 2.88 19.99 0.54
N GLY A 21 2.56 18.83 -0.04
CA GLY A 21 1.23 18.20 0.01
C GLY A 21 1.00 17.43 1.29
N LEU A 22 1.99 16.67 1.75
CA LEU A 22 1.88 15.78 2.90
C LEU A 22 1.33 16.44 4.17
N ARG A 23 1.64 17.72 4.39
CA ARG A 23 1.16 18.50 5.54
C ARG A 23 -0.23 19.12 5.33
N ARG A 24 -0.80 19.02 4.12
CA ARG A 24 -2.06 19.67 3.72
C ARG A 24 -3.20 18.68 3.51
N VAL A 25 -2.91 17.40 3.60
CA VAL A 25 -3.88 16.32 3.56
C VAL A 25 -3.96 15.71 4.96
N ASP A 26 -5.16 15.58 5.46
CA ASP A 26 -5.42 14.98 6.77
C ASP A 26 -5.11 13.49 6.78
N GLY A 27 -4.71 12.96 7.94
CA GLY A 27 -4.36 11.55 8.12
C GLY A 27 -3.00 11.35 8.80
N TRP A 28 -2.71 10.11 9.13
CA TRP A 28 -1.57 9.69 9.96
C TRP A 28 -0.47 9.08 9.10
N LEU A 29 0.39 9.91 8.53
CA LEU A 29 1.59 9.47 7.82
C LEU A 29 2.73 10.42 8.15
N ASP A 30 3.74 9.94 8.83
CA ASP A 30 4.95 10.69 9.12
C ASP A 30 5.84 10.86 7.87
N LYS A 31 6.67 11.89 7.89
CA LYS A 31 7.51 12.23 6.73
C LYS A 31 8.55 11.15 6.43
N PHE A 32 9.08 10.48 7.44
CA PHE A 32 10.11 9.46 7.28
C PHE A 32 9.51 8.22 6.61
N SER A 33 8.38 7.71 7.10
CA SER A 33 7.65 6.61 6.47
C SER A 33 7.23 6.95 5.04
N ALA A 34 6.74 8.17 4.78
CA ALA A 34 6.40 8.62 3.44
C ALA A 34 7.61 8.62 2.48
N GLN A 35 8.78 9.05 2.94
CA GLN A 35 10.01 8.99 2.17
C GLN A 35 10.45 7.54 1.93
N TYR A 36 10.38 6.70 2.96
CA TYR A 36 10.80 5.30 2.89
C TYR A 36 9.94 4.49 1.90
N ILE A 37 8.61 4.68 1.88
CA ILE A 37 7.68 4.03 0.92
C ILE A 37 8.05 4.37 -0.54
N SER A 38 8.65 5.52 -0.78
CA SER A 38 9.11 5.89 -2.13
C SER A 38 10.29 5.03 -2.62
N SER A 39 11.04 4.39 -1.72
CA SER A 39 12.22 3.57 -2.06
C SER A 39 11.83 2.26 -2.76
N PRO A 40 10.90 1.43 -2.24
CA PRO A 40 10.38 0.28 -2.98
C PRO A 40 9.86 0.66 -4.38
N CYS A 41 9.15 1.79 -4.53
CA CYS A 41 8.71 2.26 -5.83
C CYS A 41 9.87 2.48 -6.80
N ALA A 42 10.94 3.13 -6.35
CA ALA A 42 12.11 3.41 -7.18
C ALA A 42 12.88 2.12 -7.55
N VAL A 43 13.01 1.18 -6.60
CA VAL A 43 13.65 -0.13 -6.83
C VAL A 43 12.85 -0.95 -7.85
N GLN A 44 11.53 -1.03 -7.69
CA GLN A 44 10.65 -1.73 -8.62
C GLN A 44 10.68 -1.10 -10.02
N GLU A 45 10.72 0.25 -10.10
CA GLU A 45 10.85 0.96 -11.36
C GLU A 45 12.17 0.63 -12.07
N ALA A 46 13.28 0.62 -11.33
CA ALA A 46 14.60 0.27 -11.87
C ALA A 46 14.69 -1.21 -12.32
N ALA A 47 13.95 -2.10 -11.65
CA ALA A 47 13.88 -3.53 -11.97
C ALA A 47 12.86 -3.84 -13.09
N GLY A 48 12.10 -2.86 -13.59
CA GLY A 48 11.06 -3.08 -14.59
C GLY A 48 9.83 -3.81 -14.06
N GLU A 49 9.67 -3.94 -12.73
CA GLU A 49 8.49 -4.56 -12.12
C GLU A 49 7.25 -3.73 -12.40
N THR A 50 6.19 -4.34 -12.91
CA THR A 50 4.92 -3.68 -13.28
C THR A 50 3.76 -4.21 -12.46
N GLY A 51 2.74 -3.39 -12.29
CA GLY A 51 1.51 -3.74 -11.56
C GLY A 51 0.87 -2.52 -10.92
N ALA A 52 -0.34 -2.69 -10.43
CA ALA A 52 -1.06 -1.65 -9.71
C ALA A 52 -0.38 -1.30 -8.37
N VAL A 53 -0.72 -0.16 -7.85
CA VAL A 53 -0.54 0.16 -6.43
C VAL A 53 -1.90 0.13 -5.75
N ALA A 54 -1.98 -0.26 -4.49
CA ALA A 54 -3.25 -0.38 -3.77
C ALA A 54 -3.12 0.07 -2.31
N GLU A 55 -4.18 0.62 -1.75
CA GLU A 55 -4.29 0.92 -0.34
C GLU A 55 -5.66 0.49 0.18
N ILE A 56 -5.67 -0.21 1.32
CA ILE A 56 -6.85 -0.49 2.14
C ILE A 56 -6.80 0.47 3.32
N GLY A 57 -7.88 1.26 3.51
CA GLY A 57 -7.93 2.32 4.51
C GLY A 57 -7.25 3.60 4.00
N VAL A 58 -7.95 4.38 3.16
CA VAL A 58 -7.33 5.56 2.52
C VAL A 58 -7.64 6.88 3.24
N HIS A 59 -8.68 6.90 4.10
CA HIS A 59 -9.12 8.11 4.82
C HIS A 59 -9.33 9.30 3.85
N GLU A 60 -8.53 10.38 3.96
CA GLU A 60 -8.54 11.52 3.03
C GLU A 60 -7.43 11.44 1.97
N GLY A 61 -6.72 10.31 1.86
CA GLY A 61 -5.80 9.98 0.77
C GLY A 61 -4.34 10.37 0.99
N LYS A 62 -3.91 10.61 2.23
CA LYS A 62 -2.55 11.09 2.50
C LYS A 62 -1.45 10.16 1.97
N LEU A 63 -1.57 8.85 2.17
CA LEU A 63 -0.65 7.88 1.59
C LEU A 63 -1.07 7.52 0.16
N CYS A 64 -2.36 7.37 -0.13
CA CYS A 64 -2.87 7.02 -1.46
C CYS A 64 -2.36 7.98 -2.55
N ILE A 65 -2.27 9.27 -2.28
CA ILE A 65 -1.67 10.25 -3.20
C ILE A 65 -0.21 9.91 -3.51
N LEU A 66 0.57 9.53 -2.51
CA LEU A 66 1.96 9.13 -2.70
C LEU A 66 2.07 7.88 -3.57
N LEU A 67 1.24 6.86 -3.30
CA LEU A 67 1.14 5.64 -4.09
C LEU A 67 0.72 5.94 -5.53
N ALA A 68 -0.31 6.76 -5.72
CA ALA A 68 -0.77 7.23 -7.03
C ALA A 68 0.33 7.94 -7.83
N ARG A 69 1.23 8.67 -7.15
CA ARG A 69 2.41 9.28 -7.79
C ARG A 69 3.53 8.29 -8.10
N CYS A 70 3.45 7.09 -7.59
CA CYS A 70 4.34 5.98 -7.94
C CYS A 70 3.86 5.21 -9.17
N THR A 71 2.61 5.39 -9.64
CA THR A 71 2.12 4.72 -10.84
C THR A 71 2.82 5.19 -12.12
N ARG A 72 2.93 4.28 -13.06
CA ARG A 72 3.44 4.51 -14.41
C ARG A 72 2.31 4.44 -15.43
N ALA A 73 2.58 4.79 -16.67
CA ALA A 73 1.61 4.62 -17.75
C ALA A 73 1.15 3.15 -17.83
N GLY A 74 -0.16 2.93 -17.83
CA GLY A 74 -0.78 1.61 -17.82
C GLY A 74 -0.90 0.96 -16.43
N GLU A 75 -0.47 1.64 -15.35
CA GLU A 75 -0.69 1.18 -13.99
C GLU A 75 -1.79 1.97 -13.30
N SER A 76 -2.62 1.28 -12.52
CA SER A 76 -3.71 1.88 -11.74
C SER A 76 -3.31 2.06 -10.27
N CYS A 77 -3.98 2.99 -9.60
CA CYS A 77 -4.00 3.13 -8.15
C CYS A 77 -5.37 2.71 -7.63
N LEU A 78 -5.42 1.66 -6.82
CA LEU A 78 -6.65 1.17 -6.20
C LEU A 78 -6.75 1.69 -4.77
N ALA A 79 -7.87 2.32 -4.44
CA ALA A 79 -8.25 2.80 -3.11
C ALA A 79 -9.46 2.02 -2.63
N ILE A 80 -9.35 1.35 -1.49
CA ILE A 80 -10.43 0.60 -0.83
C ILE A 80 -10.67 1.23 0.54
N ASP A 81 -11.88 1.71 0.80
CA ASP A 81 -12.24 2.32 2.08
C ASP A 81 -13.76 2.28 2.27
N VAL A 82 -14.21 2.24 3.50
CA VAL A 82 -15.64 2.35 3.84
C VAL A 82 -16.13 3.80 3.81
N PHE A 83 -15.21 4.77 3.89
CA PHE A 83 -15.48 6.20 3.93
C PHE A 83 -16.59 6.58 4.93
N GLU A 84 -17.72 7.12 4.45
CA GLU A 84 -18.87 7.51 5.26
C GLU A 84 -19.69 6.33 5.79
N GLU A 85 -19.49 5.12 5.28
CA GLU A 85 -20.20 3.89 5.69
C GLU A 85 -19.71 3.39 7.05
N GLN A 86 -19.76 4.24 8.07
CA GLN A 86 -19.14 4.01 9.37
C GLN A 86 -19.73 2.80 10.14
N HIS A 87 -20.87 2.27 9.75
CA HIS A 87 -21.40 1.01 10.28
C HIS A 87 -20.55 -0.21 9.88
N LEU A 88 -19.71 -0.09 8.83
CA LEU A 88 -18.73 -1.10 8.40
C LEU A 88 -17.37 -0.92 9.09
N ASN A 89 -17.16 0.17 9.81
CA ASN A 89 -15.91 0.46 10.53
C ASN A 89 -15.92 -0.21 11.91
N ILE A 90 -15.37 -1.42 11.99
CA ILE A 90 -15.50 -2.33 13.14
C ILE A 90 -14.85 -1.77 14.41
N ASP A 91 -13.72 -1.10 14.29
CA ASP A 91 -12.96 -0.59 15.43
C ASP A 91 -13.17 0.91 15.70
N HIS A 92 -14.02 1.53 14.89
CA HIS A 92 -14.34 2.95 14.97
C HIS A 92 -13.12 3.87 14.84
N SER A 93 -12.04 3.39 14.23
CA SER A 93 -10.88 4.20 13.90
C SER A 93 -11.13 5.02 12.64
N GLY A 94 -10.60 6.21 12.59
CA GLY A 94 -10.66 7.07 11.41
C GLY A 94 -12.09 7.32 10.87
N HIS A 95 -12.31 8.48 10.32
CA HIS A 95 -13.56 8.84 9.65
C HIS A 95 -13.22 9.32 8.25
N GLY A 96 -13.09 8.36 7.31
CA GLY A 96 -12.80 8.65 5.91
C GLY A 96 -13.89 9.54 5.29
N ASN A 97 -13.48 10.41 4.38
CA ASN A 97 -14.39 11.27 3.63
C ASN A 97 -14.08 11.20 2.14
N LYS A 98 -14.96 10.53 1.38
CA LYS A 98 -14.77 10.28 -0.05
C LYS A 98 -14.67 11.55 -0.88
N VAL A 99 -15.44 12.58 -0.56
CA VAL A 99 -15.44 13.86 -1.29
C VAL A 99 -14.09 14.56 -1.10
N LYS A 100 -13.61 14.64 0.14
CA LYS A 100 -12.29 15.21 0.44
C LYS A 100 -11.17 14.37 -0.17
N PHE A 101 -11.27 13.05 -0.10
CA PHE A 101 -10.35 12.12 -0.73
C PHE A 101 -10.20 12.42 -2.23
N LEU A 102 -11.30 12.43 -2.98
CA LEU A 102 -11.31 12.71 -4.41
C LEU A 102 -10.76 14.10 -4.74
N HIS A 103 -11.14 15.13 -3.95
CA HIS A 103 -10.58 16.48 -4.07
C HIS A 103 -9.05 16.48 -3.89
N ASN A 104 -8.54 15.79 -2.88
CA ASN A 104 -7.12 15.69 -2.60
C ASN A 104 -6.35 14.96 -3.71
N ILE A 105 -6.89 13.85 -4.24
CA ILE A 105 -6.33 13.15 -5.39
C ILE A 105 -6.29 14.07 -6.62
N GLN A 106 -7.40 14.73 -6.94
CA GLN A 106 -7.45 15.65 -8.08
C GLN A 106 -6.41 16.77 -7.96
N LYS A 107 -6.20 17.29 -6.77
CA LYS A 107 -5.21 18.35 -6.51
C LYS A 107 -3.78 17.86 -6.59
N TRP A 108 -3.49 16.69 -6.04
CA TRP A 108 -2.12 16.23 -5.82
C TRP A 108 -1.67 15.12 -6.77
N ALA A 109 -2.57 14.36 -7.37
CA ALA A 109 -2.27 13.27 -8.30
C ALA A 109 -3.25 13.21 -9.49
N PRO A 110 -3.54 14.33 -10.20
CA PRO A 110 -4.61 14.41 -11.20
C PRO A 110 -4.43 13.50 -12.41
N ALA A 111 -3.23 13.02 -12.66
CA ALA A 111 -2.92 12.13 -13.79
C ALA A 111 -2.90 10.65 -13.43
N ALA A 112 -3.27 10.29 -12.19
CA ALA A 112 -3.34 8.89 -11.78
C ALA A 112 -4.59 8.22 -12.35
N ASP A 113 -4.44 6.99 -12.84
CA ASP A 113 -5.59 6.11 -13.12
C ASP A 113 -6.10 5.55 -11.79
N LEU A 114 -7.00 6.29 -11.15
CA LEU A 114 -7.55 5.96 -9.84
C LEU A 114 -8.78 5.08 -9.98
N LYS A 115 -8.77 3.97 -9.25
CA LYS A 115 -9.93 3.09 -9.01
C LYS A 115 -10.34 3.21 -7.55
N VAL A 116 -11.60 3.51 -7.29
CA VAL A 116 -12.12 3.67 -5.91
C VAL A 116 -13.20 2.64 -5.65
N VAL A 117 -13.01 1.86 -4.61
CA VAL A 117 -13.99 0.88 -4.11
C VAL A 117 -14.42 1.30 -2.71
N GLN A 118 -15.68 1.71 -2.58
CA GLN A 118 -16.30 1.99 -1.27
C GLN A 118 -16.95 0.72 -0.76
N LYS A 119 -16.20 -0.04 0.05
CA LYS A 119 -16.61 -1.36 0.53
C LYS A 119 -15.70 -1.78 1.70
N SER A 120 -16.17 -2.62 2.59
CA SER A 120 -15.32 -3.30 3.56
C SER A 120 -14.37 -4.28 2.84
N SER A 121 -13.10 -4.27 3.21
CA SER A 121 -12.12 -5.24 2.70
C SER A 121 -12.46 -6.69 3.09
N LEU A 122 -13.22 -6.88 4.16
CA LEU A 122 -13.72 -8.19 4.60
C LEU A 122 -14.69 -8.83 3.57
N GLU A 123 -15.31 -8.01 2.74
CA GLU A 123 -16.24 -8.46 1.69
C GLU A 123 -15.59 -8.55 0.31
N MET A 124 -14.31 -8.20 0.21
CA MET A 124 -13.56 -8.22 -1.06
C MET A 124 -12.98 -9.60 -1.35
N LEU A 125 -13.03 -9.99 -2.61
CA LEU A 125 -12.35 -11.18 -3.10
C LEU A 125 -11.08 -10.81 -3.90
N PRO A 126 -10.02 -11.63 -3.87
CA PRO A 126 -8.83 -11.39 -4.69
C PRO A 126 -9.12 -11.21 -6.18
N LYS A 127 -10.11 -11.96 -6.70
CA LYS A 127 -10.53 -11.85 -8.10
C LYS A 127 -11.07 -10.46 -8.43
N GLU A 128 -11.83 -9.83 -7.55
CA GLU A 128 -12.36 -8.47 -7.77
C GLU A 128 -11.21 -7.47 -7.94
N ILE A 129 -10.17 -7.55 -7.11
CA ILE A 129 -8.99 -6.68 -7.22
C ILE A 129 -8.29 -6.89 -8.57
N ILE A 130 -8.10 -8.15 -8.98
CA ILE A 130 -7.48 -8.48 -10.28
C ILE A 130 -8.30 -7.92 -11.45
N ASP A 131 -9.62 -8.03 -11.39
CA ASP A 131 -10.51 -7.54 -12.45
C ASP A 131 -10.49 -6.00 -12.53
N ILE A 132 -10.32 -5.30 -11.39
CA ILE A 132 -10.32 -3.84 -11.32
C ILE A 132 -8.99 -3.24 -11.77
N CYS A 133 -7.86 -3.79 -11.33
CA CYS A 133 -6.56 -3.14 -11.49
C CYS A 133 -5.39 -4.08 -11.86
N GLY A 134 -5.65 -5.38 -12.01
CA GLY A 134 -4.60 -6.37 -12.23
C GLY A 134 -3.85 -6.73 -10.93
N ARG A 135 -2.65 -7.30 -11.08
CA ARG A 135 -1.81 -7.63 -9.92
C ARG A 135 -1.20 -6.39 -9.29
N VAL A 136 -1.06 -6.43 -7.97
CA VAL A 136 -0.53 -5.34 -7.15
C VAL A 136 0.97 -5.52 -6.95
N ARG A 137 1.80 -4.52 -7.28
CA ARG A 137 3.23 -4.51 -6.97
C ARG A 137 3.59 -3.79 -5.67
N LEU A 138 2.74 -2.88 -5.21
CA LEU A 138 2.90 -2.19 -3.94
C LEU A 138 1.54 -2.02 -3.28
N GLY A 139 1.33 -2.71 -2.16
CA GLY A 139 0.13 -2.63 -1.35
C GLY A 139 0.39 -1.90 -0.03
N SER A 140 -0.57 -1.13 0.45
CA SER A 140 -0.61 -0.61 1.82
C SER A 140 -1.84 -1.16 2.53
N ILE A 141 -1.67 -1.62 3.74
CA ILE A 141 -2.73 -2.11 4.64
C ILE A 141 -2.77 -1.16 5.83
N ASP A 142 -3.84 -0.41 5.92
CA ASP A 142 -4.11 0.61 6.93
C ASP A 142 -5.63 0.69 7.19
N GLY A 143 -6.30 -0.47 7.15
CA GLY A 143 -7.73 -0.64 7.35
C GLY A 143 -8.10 -0.83 8.81
N GLY A 144 -9.04 -1.75 9.10
CA GLY A 144 -9.42 -2.07 10.47
C GLY A 144 -8.28 -2.72 11.27
N HIS A 145 -8.15 -2.34 12.56
CA HIS A 145 -7.00 -2.69 13.40
C HIS A 145 -7.24 -3.92 14.29
N THR A 146 -8.35 -4.64 14.09
CA THR A 146 -8.55 -5.95 14.74
C THR A 146 -7.64 -7.01 14.10
N GLU A 147 -7.35 -8.08 14.84
CA GLU A 147 -6.58 -9.20 14.30
C GLU A 147 -7.21 -9.78 13.04
N ASP A 148 -8.53 -9.98 13.04
CA ASP A 148 -9.26 -10.57 11.91
C ASP A 148 -9.25 -9.67 10.67
N CYS A 149 -9.46 -8.36 10.82
CA CYS A 149 -9.38 -7.41 9.70
C CYS A 149 -7.98 -7.40 9.10
N THR A 150 -6.96 -7.22 9.93
CA THR A 150 -5.56 -7.18 9.48
C THR A 150 -5.14 -8.49 8.80
N LEU A 151 -5.54 -9.62 9.35
CA LEU A 151 -5.23 -10.94 8.78
C LEU A 151 -5.93 -11.15 7.44
N ASN A 152 -7.20 -10.72 7.32
CA ASN A 152 -7.92 -10.73 6.06
C ASN A 152 -7.19 -9.89 5.00
N ASP A 153 -6.80 -8.68 5.34
CA ASP A 153 -6.16 -7.73 4.41
C ASP A 153 -4.78 -8.21 3.97
N LEU A 154 -4.00 -8.80 4.89
CA LEU A 154 -2.74 -9.46 4.56
C LEU A 154 -2.95 -10.59 3.52
N ARG A 155 -3.92 -11.47 3.74
CA ARG A 155 -4.25 -12.57 2.82
C ARG A 155 -4.75 -12.06 1.48
N LEU A 156 -5.65 -11.05 1.51
CA LEU A 156 -6.24 -10.45 0.33
C LEU A 156 -5.18 -9.84 -0.59
N ILE A 157 -4.31 -8.99 -0.05
CA ILE A 157 -3.25 -8.34 -0.83
C ILE A 157 -2.15 -9.35 -1.22
N GLU A 158 -1.76 -10.29 -0.35
CA GLU A 158 -0.79 -11.33 -0.70
C GLU A 158 -1.25 -12.17 -1.91
N ALA A 159 -2.54 -12.51 -1.98
CA ALA A 159 -3.10 -13.32 -3.08
C ALA A 159 -2.96 -12.64 -4.45
N VAL A 160 -3.04 -11.31 -4.49
CA VAL A 160 -2.95 -10.51 -5.73
C VAL A 160 -1.57 -9.89 -5.98
N LEU A 161 -0.64 -10.08 -5.05
CA LEU A 161 0.70 -9.49 -5.13
C LEU A 161 1.49 -10.05 -6.33
N THR A 162 2.23 -9.19 -7.02
CA THR A 162 3.23 -9.63 -8.02
C THR A 162 4.37 -10.41 -7.35
N GLN A 163 5.22 -11.06 -8.14
CA GLN A 163 6.34 -11.86 -7.62
C GLN A 163 7.32 -11.04 -6.77
N HIS A 164 7.57 -9.79 -7.15
CA HIS A 164 8.47 -8.87 -6.43
C HIS A 164 7.70 -7.71 -5.77
N GLY A 165 6.41 -7.96 -5.51
CA GLY A 165 5.56 -7.01 -4.83
C GLY A 165 5.95 -6.81 -3.37
N VAL A 166 5.62 -5.63 -2.86
CA VAL A 166 5.86 -5.20 -1.48
C VAL A 166 4.54 -4.83 -0.83
N ILE A 167 4.36 -5.21 0.42
CA ILE A 167 3.27 -4.75 1.27
C ILE A 167 3.83 -3.88 2.38
N THR A 168 3.17 -2.77 2.68
CA THR A 168 3.36 -2.02 3.92
C THR A 168 2.17 -2.28 4.84
N LEU A 169 2.45 -2.71 6.06
CA LEU A 169 1.45 -2.89 7.12
C LEU A 169 1.61 -1.75 8.12
N ASP A 170 0.58 -0.91 8.26
CA ASP A 170 0.57 0.16 9.24
C ASP A 170 0.22 -0.35 10.64
N ASP A 171 0.46 0.45 11.64
CA ASP A 171 0.10 0.24 13.04
C ASP A 171 0.65 -1.04 13.70
N CYS A 172 1.60 -1.73 13.04
CA CYS A 172 2.20 -2.95 13.56
C CYS A 172 2.87 -2.77 14.93
N PHE A 173 3.34 -1.57 15.24
CA PHE A 173 4.02 -1.22 16.49
C PHE A 173 3.22 -0.26 17.37
N ASN A 174 1.97 0.00 17.02
CA ASN A 174 1.11 0.90 17.77
C ASN A 174 0.48 0.15 18.96
N GLN A 175 0.82 0.59 20.17
CA GLN A 175 0.29 -0.01 21.40
C GLN A 175 -1.24 0.09 21.53
N ALA A 176 -1.88 1.04 20.85
CA ALA A 176 -3.33 1.17 20.83
C ALA A 176 -4.03 0.08 19.99
N TRP A 177 -3.27 -0.55 19.07
CA TRP A 177 -3.79 -1.51 18.10
C TRP A 177 -3.11 -2.89 18.18
N PRO A 178 -3.20 -3.61 19.32
CA PRO A 178 -2.51 -4.90 19.50
C PRO A 178 -2.99 -5.99 18.53
N GLY A 179 -4.20 -5.85 17.97
CA GLY A 179 -4.72 -6.76 16.95
C GLY A 179 -3.86 -6.80 15.70
N VAL A 180 -3.31 -5.65 15.26
CA VAL A 180 -2.42 -5.59 14.10
C VAL A 180 -1.13 -6.38 14.38
N SER A 181 -0.50 -6.17 15.55
CA SER A 181 0.68 -6.94 15.95
C SER A 181 0.39 -8.45 16.04
N SER A 182 -0.77 -8.81 16.58
CA SER A 182 -1.21 -10.22 16.69
C SER A 182 -1.36 -10.89 15.32
N ALA A 183 -1.89 -10.18 14.32
CA ALA A 183 -2.04 -10.68 12.97
C ALA A 183 -0.70 -11.04 12.31
N THR A 184 0.42 -10.44 12.75
CA THR A 184 1.76 -10.75 12.19
C THR A 184 2.22 -12.19 12.47
N LYS A 185 1.61 -12.90 13.40
CA LYS A 185 1.84 -14.36 13.60
C LYS A 185 1.62 -15.16 12.31
N TYR A 186 0.73 -14.69 11.42
CA TYR A 186 0.54 -15.27 10.09
C TYR A 186 1.84 -15.33 9.29
N LEU A 187 2.71 -14.33 9.43
CA LEU A 187 4.00 -14.24 8.73
C LEU A 187 5.01 -15.30 9.21
N LEU A 188 4.85 -15.78 10.44
CA LEU A 188 5.70 -16.80 11.04
C LEU A 188 5.17 -18.21 10.75
N GLY A 189 3.91 -18.34 10.33
CA GLY A 189 3.25 -19.57 9.97
C GLY A 189 3.74 -20.16 8.63
N ARG A 190 3.29 -21.37 8.33
CA ARG A 190 3.55 -22.03 7.03
C ARG A 190 2.65 -21.52 5.90
N GLU A 191 1.55 -20.87 6.25
CA GLU A 191 0.55 -20.37 5.29
C GLU A 191 1.03 -19.13 4.56
N GLY A 192 1.64 -18.17 5.27
CA GLY A 192 2.11 -16.92 4.70
C GLY A 192 3.47 -17.07 3.98
N ARG A 193 3.57 -16.51 2.78
CA ARG A 193 4.81 -16.47 1.99
C ARG A 193 5.58 -15.17 2.15
N LEU A 194 5.03 -14.21 2.89
CA LEU A 194 5.66 -12.92 3.15
C LEU A 194 6.68 -13.01 4.27
N ARG A 195 7.70 -12.18 4.20
CA ARG A 195 8.70 -12.01 5.26
C ARG A 195 8.97 -10.53 5.46
N PRO A 196 9.11 -10.08 6.70
CA PRO A 196 9.50 -8.71 7.00
C PRO A 196 10.95 -8.48 6.57
N PHE A 197 11.23 -7.32 5.99
CA PHE A 197 12.56 -6.93 5.57
C PHE A 197 12.97 -5.53 5.99
N ALA A 198 12.02 -4.68 6.41
CA ALA A 198 12.29 -3.33 6.87
C ALA A 198 11.19 -2.82 7.82
N ILE A 199 11.51 -1.78 8.57
CA ILE A 199 10.63 -1.10 9.53
C ILE A 199 10.81 0.40 9.35
N SER A 200 9.74 1.18 9.41
CA SER A 200 9.74 2.61 9.67
C SER A 200 8.90 2.91 10.92
N PRO A 201 8.77 4.13 11.42
CA PRO A 201 8.23 4.40 12.75
C PRO A 201 6.98 3.63 13.15
N ASN A 202 6.04 3.43 12.24
CA ASN A 202 4.82 2.68 12.54
C ASN A 202 4.49 1.60 11.50
N LYS A 203 5.34 1.38 10.51
CA LYS A 203 5.07 0.47 9.37
C LYS A 203 6.07 -0.67 9.29
N LEU A 204 5.54 -1.86 9.04
CA LEU A 204 6.30 -3.07 8.71
C LEU A 204 6.25 -3.30 7.19
N TYR A 205 7.41 -3.57 6.59
CA TYR A 205 7.54 -3.81 5.15
C TYR A 205 7.75 -5.29 4.89
N LEU A 206 6.93 -5.84 4.01
CA LEU A 206 6.83 -7.26 3.73
C LEU A 206 7.05 -7.54 2.24
N ALA A 207 7.77 -8.62 1.94
CA ALA A 207 7.92 -9.12 0.57
C ALA A 207 8.05 -10.65 0.59
N ARG A 208 7.85 -11.27 -0.59
CA ARG A 208 8.19 -12.68 -0.75
C ARG A 208 9.71 -12.85 -0.75
N PRO A 209 10.27 -13.85 -0.03
CA PRO A 209 11.68 -14.12 -0.09
C PRO A 209 12.07 -14.54 -1.51
N ARG A 210 13.20 -14.04 -2.01
CA ARG A 210 13.77 -14.57 -3.25
C ARG A 210 14.13 -16.04 -3.02
N LEU A 211 13.56 -16.94 -3.81
CA LEU A 211 14.04 -18.31 -3.87
C LEU A 211 15.51 -18.24 -4.31
N ARG A 212 16.45 -18.57 -3.43
CA ARG A 212 17.82 -18.80 -3.86
C ARG A 212 17.78 -20.00 -4.81
N PRO A 213 18.39 -19.92 -6.00
CA PRO A 213 18.58 -21.12 -6.81
C PRO A 213 19.21 -22.18 -5.91
N ALA A 214 18.64 -23.39 -5.91
CA ALA A 214 19.22 -24.50 -5.16
C ALA A 214 20.71 -24.54 -5.52
N ARG A 215 21.59 -24.39 -4.53
CA ARG A 215 23.01 -24.68 -4.74
C ARG A 215 23.04 -26.13 -5.19
N CYS A 216 23.42 -26.37 -6.44
CA CYS A 216 23.83 -27.69 -6.85
C CYS A 216 24.88 -28.14 -5.83
N ARG A 217 24.52 -29.04 -4.94
CA ARG A 217 25.51 -29.74 -4.13
C ARG A 217 26.25 -30.57 -5.15
N GLY A 218 27.46 -30.11 -5.50
CA GLY A 218 28.39 -30.90 -6.25
C GLY A 218 28.58 -32.21 -5.49
N ILE A 219 28.40 -33.29 -6.22
CA ILE A 219 28.76 -34.66 -5.81
C ILE A 219 30.26 -34.72 -5.65
#